data_ea68cd9ece511d8f8cdf4029bb50ee48
#
_entry.id   ea68cd9ece511d8f8cdf4029bb50ee48
#
_cell.length_a   1.000
_cell.length_b   1.000
_cell.length_c   1.000
_cell.angle_alpha   90.00
_cell.angle_beta   90.00
_cell.angle_gamma   90.00
#
_symmetry.space_group_name_H-M   'P 1'
#
loop_
_entity.id
_entity.type
_entity.pdbx_description
1 polymer ?
#
loop_
_entity_poly.entity_id
_entity_poly.type
_entity_poly.pdbx_seq_one_letter_code
_entity_poly.pdbx_strand_id
1 'polypeptide(L)'
;MLKVTPNFHFRGQAKQAIELYKQAFGAEVKLLYCNSDANPKDYEGDNNQNDLVYHAEIYIGEQRITLTDAPDDPIPNTNPLSLLITFETAEDVKKSFEIMKDGATIIYPIQSTTYSSCFVSLIDKFGMRFELMTEQTER
;
A
#
# COMPACT_ATOMS: atom_id res chain seq x y z
N MET A 1 -15.95 -19.63 5.89
CA MET A 1 -16.06 -18.19 5.69
C MET A 1 -15.11 -17.71 4.59
N LEU A 2 -15.63 -16.97 3.62
CA LEU A 2 -14.86 -16.43 2.52
C LEU A 2 -14.20 -15.12 2.96
N LYS A 3 -12.91 -14.94 2.62
CA LYS A 3 -12.20 -13.68 2.84
C LYS A 3 -11.56 -13.24 1.53
N VAL A 4 -11.64 -11.96 1.25
CA VAL A 4 -10.98 -11.37 0.08
C VAL A 4 -9.97 -10.36 0.60
N THR A 5 -8.70 -10.61 0.35
CA THR A 5 -7.62 -9.80 0.90
C THR A 5 -6.76 -9.26 -0.24
N PRO A 6 -6.55 -7.93 -0.31
CA PRO A 6 -5.58 -7.39 -1.26
C PRO A 6 -4.19 -7.95 -0.97
N ASN A 7 -3.50 -8.35 -2.02
CA ASN A 7 -2.13 -8.86 -1.91
C ASN A 7 -1.24 -8.02 -2.81
N PHE A 8 -0.36 -7.26 -2.20
CA PHE A 8 0.50 -6.32 -2.91
C PHE A 8 1.81 -7.01 -3.29
N HIS A 9 2.19 -6.86 -4.53
CA HIS A 9 3.45 -7.40 -5.04
C HIS A 9 4.43 -6.26 -5.29
N PHE A 10 5.57 -6.31 -4.62
CA PHE A 10 6.63 -5.31 -4.75
C PHE A 10 7.83 -5.94 -5.43
N ARG A 11 8.74 -5.10 -5.87
CA ARG A 11 9.95 -5.57 -6.55
C ARG A 11 11.19 -5.37 -5.68
N GLY A 12 11.05 -5.75 -4.40
CA GLY A 12 12.14 -5.68 -3.44
C GLY A 12 12.00 -4.55 -2.44
N GLN A 13 10.88 -3.82 -2.46
CA GLN A 13 10.69 -2.63 -1.63
C GLN A 13 9.54 -2.75 -0.63
N ALA A 14 9.11 -3.98 -0.34
CA ALA A 14 7.96 -4.17 0.55
C ALA A 14 8.20 -3.58 1.94
N LYS A 15 9.40 -3.72 2.50
CA LYS A 15 9.70 -3.15 3.83
C LYS A 15 9.58 -1.63 3.84
N GLN A 16 10.10 -0.96 2.81
CA GLN A 16 10.01 0.48 2.68
C GLN A 16 8.55 0.91 2.53
N ALA A 17 7.77 0.15 1.76
CA ALA A 17 6.35 0.43 1.60
C ALA A 17 5.61 0.32 2.93
N ILE A 18 5.91 -0.72 3.72
CA ILE A 18 5.29 -0.89 5.05
C ILE A 18 5.59 0.32 5.92
N GLU A 19 6.83 0.81 5.93
CA GLU A 19 7.17 1.99 6.73
C GLU A 19 6.41 3.22 6.28
N LEU A 20 6.25 3.40 4.97
CA LEU A 20 5.44 4.51 4.43
C LEU A 20 3.99 4.39 4.91
N TYR A 21 3.41 3.21 4.82
CA TYR A 21 2.01 3.00 5.18
C TYR A 21 1.77 3.11 6.69
N LYS A 22 2.78 2.80 7.50
CA LYS A 22 2.71 3.08 8.94
C LYS A 22 2.59 4.58 9.18
N GLN A 23 3.39 5.37 8.50
CA GLN A 23 3.39 6.83 8.66
C GLN A 23 2.12 7.47 8.10
N ALA A 24 1.70 7.05 6.92
CA ALA A 24 0.58 7.67 6.22
C ALA A 24 -0.78 7.24 6.76
N PHE A 25 -0.91 5.98 7.18
CA PHE A 25 -2.21 5.37 7.49
C PHE A 25 -2.27 4.72 8.86
N GLY A 26 -1.17 4.72 9.62
CA GLY A 26 -1.15 4.02 10.90
C GLY A 26 -1.19 2.49 10.74
N ALA A 27 -0.62 1.98 9.65
CA ALA A 27 -0.62 0.55 9.42
C ALA A 27 0.07 -0.21 10.55
N GLU A 28 -0.50 -1.36 10.90
CA GLU A 28 0.05 -2.24 11.93
C GLU A 28 0.52 -3.55 11.30
N VAL A 29 1.74 -3.96 11.62
CA VAL A 29 2.29 -5.22 11.13
C VAL A 29 1.88 -6.34 12.06
N LYS A 30 1.22 -7.36 11.53
CA LYS A 30 0.81 -8.54 12.28
C LYS A 30 1.75 -9.72 12.05
N LEU A 31 2.39 -9.76 10.88
CA LEU A 31 3.26 -10.85 10.50
C LEU A 31 4.27 -10.34 9.49
N LEU A 32 5.53 -10.75 9.64
CA LEU A 32 6.56 -10.42 8.66
C LEU A 32 7.54 -11.58 8.57
N TYR A 33 7.52 -12.27 7.43
CA TYR A 33 8.51 -13.29 7.10
C TYR A 33 9.38 -12.78 5.98
N CYS A 34 10.68 -12.81 6.18
CA CYS A 34 11.63 -12.57 5.10
C CYS A 34 11.90 -13.89 4.36
N ASN A 35 12.58 -13.81 3.23
CA ASN A 35 12.91 -15.02 2.47
C ASN A 35 13.73 -16.00 3.30
N SER A 36 14.63 -15.48 4.16
CA SER A 36 15.42 -16.34 5.05
C SER A 36 14.58 -17.10 6.08
N ASP A 37 13.35 -16.67 6.33
CA ASP A 37 12.44 -17.34 7.26
C ASP A 37 11.59 -18.40 6.59
N ALA A 38 11.60 -18.47 5.26
CA ALA A 38 10.75 -19.38 4.52
C ALA A 38 11.25 -20.83 4.65
N ASN A 39 10.32 -21.77 4.54
CA ASN A 39 10.68 -23.18 4.49
C ASN A 39 11.57 -23.41 3.26
N PRO A 40 12.71 -24.10 3.40
CA PRO A 40 13.61 -24.36 2.25
C PRO A 40 12.93 -25.02 1.06
N LYS A 41 11.82 -25.74 1.28
CA LYS A 41 11.05 -26.32 0.17
C LYS A 41 10.35 -25.26 -0.65
N ASP A 42 10.03 -24.14 -0.05
CA ASP A 42 9.24 -23.09 -0.69
C ASP A 42 10.12 -22.00 -1.28
N TYR A 43 11.34 -21.87 -0.79
CA TYR A 43 12.24 -20.85 -1.26
C TYR A 43 13.68 -21.34 -1.21
N GLU A 44 14.30 -21.42 -2.37
CA GLU A 44 15.72 -21.77 -2.53
C GLU A 44 16.45 -20.62 -3.22
N GLY A 45 16.19 -19.41 -2.77
CA GLY A 45 16.73 -18.26 -3.44
C GLY A 45 18.18 -17.94 -3.08
N ASP A 46 18.64 -16.91 -3.74
CA ASP A 46 19.95 -16.32 -3.62
C ASP A 46 20.07 -15.61 -2.26
N ASN A 47 21.24 -15.68 -1.65
CA ASN A 47 21.52 -14.97 -0.40
C ASN A 47 21.27 -13.47 -0.49
N ASN A 48 21.39 -12.89 -1.68
CA ASN A 48 21.11 -11.47 -1.93
C ASN A 48 19.66 -11.09 -1.67
N GLN A 49 18.76 -12.06 -1.65
CA GLN A 49 17.33 -11.82 -1.47
C GLN A 49 16.81 -12.28 -0.11
N ASN A 50 17.71 -12.68 0.81
CA ASN A 50 17.30 -13.17 2.13
C ASN A 50 16.51 -12.17 2.94
N ASP A 51 16.80 -10.89 2.79
CA ASP A 51 16.13 -9.82 3.55
C ASP A 51 14.84 -9.32 2.91
N LEU A 52 14.54 -9.78 1.70
CA LEU A 52 13.30 -9.41 1.05
C LEU A 52 12.11 -10.07 1.75
N VAL A 53 10.94 -9.46 1.61
CA VAL A 53 9.74 -9.98 2.24
C VAL A 53 9.19 -11.16 1.46
N TYR A 54 9.16 -12.31 2.09
CA TYR A 54 8.51 -13.50 1.55
C TYR A 54 6.99 -13.37 1.70
N HIS A 55 6.55 -12.96 2.89
CA HIS A 55 5.14 -12.78 3.19
C HIS A 55 4.98 -11.87 4.40
N ALA A 56 4.18 -10.83 4.25
CA ALA A 56 3.83 -9.96 5.36
C ALA A 56 2.33 -9.77 5.41
N GLU A 57 1.84 -9.47 6.59
CA GLU A 57 0.44 -9.17 6.84
C GLU A 57 0.38 -7.90 7.64
N ILE A 58 -0.30 -6.89 7.10
CA ILE A 58 -0.53 -5.63 7.79
C ILE A 58 -2.01 -5.34 7.84
N TYR A 59 -2.39 -4.43 8.72
CA TYR A 59 -3.74 -3.91 8.81
C TYR A 59 -3.71 -2.39 8.67
N ILE A 60 -4.54 -1.89 7.78
CA ILE A 60 -4.85 -0.46 7.70
C ILE A 60 -6.29 -0.35 8.18
N GLY A 61 -6.47 0.23 9.37
CA GLY A 61 -7.76 0.14 10.04
C GLY A 61 -8.10 -1.32 10.29
N GLU A 62 -9.26 -1.74 9.85
CA GLU A 62 -9.71 -3.13 9.99
C GLU A 62 -9.39 -3.98 8.76
N GLN A 63 -8.79 -3.38 7.72
CA GLN A 63 -8.53 -4.09 6.48
C GLN A 63 -7.18 -4.81 6.53
N ARG A 64 -7.22 -6.11 6.38
CA ARG A 64 -6.04 -6.94 6.21
C ARG A 64 -5.49 -6.75 4.80
N ILE A 65 -4.18 -6.64 4.71
CA ILE A 65 -3.45 -6.56 3.44
C ILE A 65 -2.23 -7.45 3.56
N THR A 66 -1.95 -8.25 2.55
CA THR A 66 -0.73 -9.02 2.50
C THR A 66 0.23 -8.39 1.49
N LEU A 67 1.53 -8.61 1.72
CA LEU A 67 2.57 -8.05 0.88
C LEU A 67 3.64 -9.11 0.63
N THR A 68 4.23 -9.07 -0.55
CA THR A 68 5.35 -9.93 -0.89
C THR A 68 6.29 -9.20 -1.84
N ASP A 69 7.57 -9.55 -1.80
CA ASP A 69 8.53 -9.09 -2.78
C ASP A 69 8.67 -10.14 -3.88
N ALA A 70 8.59 -9.68 -5.11
CA ALA A 70 8.78 -10.51 -6.30
C ALA A 70 9.60 -9.72 -7.31
N PRO A 71 10.92 -9.54 -7.05
CA PRO A 71 11.74 -8.65 -7.88
C PRO A 71 11.82 -9.06 -9.34
N ASP A 72 11.68 -10.35 -9.61
CA ASP A 72 11.80 -10.88 -10.96
C ASP A 72 10.45 -11.18 -11.63
N ASP A 73 9.36 -10.64 -11.06
CA ASP A 73 8.03 -10.84 -11.58
C ASP A 73 7.91 -10.25 -13.00
N PRO A 74 7.60 -11.06 -14.01
CA PRO A 74 7.50 -10.56 -15.39
C PRO A 74 6.20 -9.83 -15.69
N ILE A 75 5.23 -9.88 -14.78
CA ILE A 75 3.92 -9.28 -15.02
C ILE A 75 3.99 -7.76 -14.90
N PRO A 76 3.57 -7.00 -15.94
CA PRO A 76 3.59 -5.56 -15.86
C PRO A 76 2.56 -5.03 -14.86
N ASN A 77 2.90 -3.90 -14.23
CA ASN A 77 2.00 -3.23 -13.29
C ASN A 77 1.14 -2.24 -14.08
N THR A 78 -0.15 -2.54 -14.23
CA THR A 78 -1.08 -1.71 -14.99
C THR A 78 -2.00 -0.86 -14.11
N ASN A 79 -2.00 -1.09 -12.80
CA ASN A 79 -2.79 -0.31 -11.83
C ASN A 79 -4.31 -0.24 -12.09
N PRO A 80 -4.97 -1.34 -12.50
CA PRO A 80 -6.42 -1.29 -12.67
C PRO A 80 -7.17 -1.25 -11.33
N LEU A 81 -6.52 -1.66 -10.24
CA LEU A 81 -7.07 -1.62 -8.90
C LEU A 81 -6.40 -0.55 -8.08
N SER A 82 -7.14 -0.01 -7.14
CA SER A 82 -6.60 0.94 -6.18
C SER A 82 -7.14 0.62 -4.79
N LEU A 83 -6.48 1.16 -3.76
CA LEU A 83 -7.05 1.19 -2.43
C LEU A 83 -7.63 2.57 -2.18
N LEU A 84 -8.88 2.58 -1.76
CA LEU A 84 -9.58 3.79 -1.38
C LEU A 84 -9.49 3.92 0.13
N ILE A 85 -8.79 4.94 0.60
CA ILE A 85 -8.64 5.21 2.03
C ILE A 85 -9.55 6.37 2.38
N THR A 86 -10.52 6.12 3.25
CA THR A 86 -11.47 7.13 3.68
C THR A 86 -11.07 7.67 5.04
N PHE A 87 -10.93 8.98 5.14
CA PHE A 87 -10.58 9.69 6.37
C PHE A 87 -11.80 10.46 6.87
N GLU A 88 -11.82 10.78 8.14
CA GLU A 88 -12.91 11.53 8.72
C GLU A 88 -12.91 13.00 8.30
N THR A 89 -11.71 13.60 8.13
CA THR A 89 -11.61 15.02 7.86
C THR A 89 -10.72 15.31 6.65
N ALA A 90 -10.97 16.44 6.00
CA ALA A 90 -10.12 16.92 4.91
C ALA A 90 -8.68 17.15 5.39
N GLU A 91 -8.52 17.58 6.63
CA GLU A 91 -7.19 17.80 7.20
C GLU A 91 -6.39 16.51 7.25
N ASP A 92 -7.05 15.41 7.64
CA ASP A 92 -6.40 14.10 7.68
C ASP A 92 -5.99 13.64 6.29
N VAL A 93 -6.82 13.88 5.28
CA VAL A 93 -6.47 13.59 3.89
C VAL A 93 -5.21 14.34 3.50
N LYS A 94 -5.15 15.63 3.82
CA LYS A 94 -4.01 16.48 3.45
C LYS A 94 -2.74 16.04 4.16
N LYS A 95 -2.82 15.65 5.43
CA LYS A 95 -1.66 15.15 6.17
C LYS A 95 -1.12 13.87 5.55
N SER A 96 -2.00 12.93 5.24
CA SER A 96 -1.59 11.69 4.62
C SER A 96 -1.01 11.93 3.23
N PHE A 97 -1.61 12.84 2.47
CA PHE A 97 -1.11 13.20 1.15
C PHE A 97 0.30 13.78 1.23
N GLU A 98 0.57 14.65 2.20
CA GLU A 98 1.91 15.22 2.36
C GLU A 98 2.97 14.14 2.58
N ILE A 99 2.61 13.04 3.25
CA ILE A 99 3.51 11.91 3.46
C ILE A 99 3.63 11.08 2.18
N MET A 100 2.52 10.84 1.49
CA MET A 100 2.47 9.94 0.33
C MET A 100 3.01 10.56 -0.95
N LYS A 101 2.98 11.88 -1.09
CA LYS A 101 3.28 12.54 -2.36
C LYS A 101 4.72 12.43 -2.82
N ASP A 102 5.66 12.19 -1.92
CA ASP A 102 7.07 12.14 -2.25
C ASP A 102 7.34 10.96 -3.19
N GLY A 103 7.84 11.26 -4.38
CA GLY A 103 8.09 10.24 -5.39
C GLY A 103 6.85 9.67 -6.05
N ALA A 104 5.67 10.18 -5.71
CA ALA A 104 4.42 9.67 -6.27
C ALA A 104 4.08 10.32 -7.61
N THR A 105 3.24 9.63 -8.37
CA THR A 105 2.62 10.19 -9.57
C THR A 105 1.21 10.61 -9.20
N ILE A 106 0.90 11.90 -9.33
CA ILE A 106 -0.41 12.42 -8.99
C ILE A 106 -1.33 12.25 -10.20
N ILE A 107 -2.40 11.46 -10.03
CA ILE A 107 -3.39 11.25 -11.08
C ILE A 107 -4.38 12.41 -11.07
N TYR A 108 -4.97 12.69 -9.90
CA TYR A 108 -5.85 13.84 -9.71
C TYR A 108 -5.41 14.58 -8.47
N PRO A 109 -5.17 15.91 -8.54
CA PRO A 109 -4.72 16.67 -7.37
C PRO A 109 -5.85 16.80 -6.34
N ILE A 110 -5.49 17.31 -5.16
CA ILE A 110 -6.48 17.56 -4.09
C ILE A 110 -7.58 18.46 -4.63
N GLN A 111 -8.82 18.01 -4.50
CA GLN A 111 -10.00 18.73 -4.96
C GLN A 111 -11.25 18.15 -4.29
N SER A 112 -12.34 18.87 -4.35
CA SER A 112 -13.63 18.32 -3.96
C SER A 112 -14.27 17.63 -5.16
N THR A 113 -15.05 16.60 -4.89
CA THR A 113 -15.79 15.86 -5.91
C THR A 113 -17.26 15.80 -5.50
N THR A 114 -18.06 15.17 -6.34
CA THR A 114 -19.48 14.98 -6.04
C THR A 114 -19.70 14.23 -4.73
N TYR A 115 -18.78 13.33 -4.38
CA TYR A 115 -18.95 12.40 -3.25
C TYR A 115 -17.92 12.61 -2.14
N SER A 116 -17.06 13.62 -2.26
CA SER A 116 -16.05 13.88 -1.25
C SER A 116 -15.72 15.36 -1.19
N SER A 117 -15.57 15.87 0.03
CA SER A 117 -15.13 17.27 0.24
C SER A 117 -13.62 17.44 -0.03
N CYS A 118 -12.87 16.35 0.00
CA CYS A 118 -11.42 16.41 -0.23
C CYS A 118 -10.98 15.04 -0.77
N PHE A 119 -10.47 15.06 -1.99
CA PHE A 119 -10.11 13.85 -2.72
C PHE A 119 -8.76 14.04 -3.41
N VAL A 120 -7.95 13.00 -3.42
CA VAL A 120 -6.72 12.97 -4.21
C VAL A 120 -6.49 11.55 -4.69
N SER A 121 -5.99 11.41 -5.92
CA SER A 121 -5.65 10.12 -6.50
C SER A 121 -4.19 10.11 -6.92
N LEU A 122 -3.47 9.07 -6.54
CA LEU A 122 -2.05 8.99 -6.82
C LEU A 122 -1.58 7.54 -6.98
N ILE A 123 -0.42 7.39 -7.59
CA ILE A 123 0.33 6.14 -7.57
C ILE A 123 1.56 6.44 -6.73
N ASP A 124 1.75 5.68 -5.64
CA ASP A 124 2.87 5.96 -4.74
C ASP A 124 4.21 5.59 -5.38
N LYS A 125 5.29 5.94 -4.72
CA LYS A 125 6.63 5.70 -5.26
C LYS A 125 6.97 4.23 -5.45
N PHE A 126 6.16 3.33 -4.91
CA PHE A 126 6.32 1.88 -5.07
C PHE A 126 5.40 1.30 -6.14
N GLY A 127 4.59 2.13 -6.79
CA GLY A 127 3.71 1.68 -7.86
C GLY A 127 2.30 1.27 -7.43
N MET A 128 1.93 1.52 -6.18
CA MET A 128 0.59 1.20 -5.68
C MET A 128 -0.34 2.39 -5.84
N ARG A 129 -1.53 2.14 -6.34
CA ARG A 129 -2.52 3.19 -6.56
C ARG A 129 -3.42 3.36 -5.35
N PHE A 130 -3.56 4.62 -4.93
CA PHE A 130 -4.41 5.01 -3.81
C PHE A 130 -5.31 6.17 -4.19
N GLU A 131 -6.53 6.16 -3.66
CA GLU A 131 -7.35 7.35 -3.55
C GLU A 131 -7.49 7.66 -2.07
N LEU A 132 -7.22 8.90 -1.69
CA LEU A 132 -7.38 9.39 -0.32
C LEU A 132 -8.53 10.38 -0.32
N MET A 133 -9.51 10.19 0.54
CA MET A 133 -10.69 11.05 0.48
C MET A 133 -11.46 11.09 1.78
N THR A 134 -12.33 12.08 1.89
CA THR A 134 -13.39 12.07 2.88
C THR A 134 -14.64 11.49 2.23
N GLU A 135 -15.46 10.83 3.03
CA GLU A 135 -16.76 10.38 2.55
C GLU A 135 -17.79 11.48 2.62
N GLN A 136 -17.46 12.54 3.33
CA GLN A 136 -18.36 13.65 3.56
C GLN A 136 -18.51 14.50 2.32
N THR A 137 -19.73 14.81 1.98
CA THR A 137 -20.09 15.59 0.83
C THR A 137 -20.51 17.02 1.16
N GLU A 138 -20.50 17.40 2.41
CA GLU A 138 -20.74 18.79 2.79
C GLU A 138 -19.66 19.68 2.23
N ARG A 139 -20.09 20.74 1.67
CA ARG A 139 -19.19 21.69 1.00
C ARG A 139 -19.45 23.10 1.45
#